data_bf44e803839dd463a8e323b81c17d812
#
_entry.id   bf44e803839dd463a8e323b81c17d812
#
_cell.length_a   1.000
_cell.length_b   1.000
_cell.length_c   1.000
_cell.angle_alpha   90.00
_cell.angle_beta   90.00
_cell.angle_gamma   90.00
#
_symmetry.space_group_name_H-M   'P 1'
#
loop_
_entity.id
_entity.type
_entity.pdbx_description
1 polymer ?
#
loop_
_entity_poly.entity_id
_entity_poly.type
_entity_poly.pdbx_seq_one_letter_code
_entity_poly.pdbx_strand_id
1 'polypeptide(L)'
;MLCLLLAYPARLCVLARRQGRSAQRVALAMSCVVLWFFMAMRAQTVGVDTKYYVCIYQQFPQISWKELFTAQLYPTPRRTWELDLEPGYRLLNKLLSIYLPAPQWITVANSALIIALLYRWLRRESPNAMLSIWLYLTLGVYQTEMNVARNAIAILLGYTAFHWIKERKLAPYFLQILMAVSFHKSAVVFLPLYWLVNRRWKYRHVLYCTMAACILGAAYPVVAGRVANLLPYALAKYFTKSNSRMESIAVGAFYALLVAFVLYKMTPEECKKLESKDPQGLFLTMAALSLYGLNLGLASAARMAALFGPYLIVLLPRMLEYINCPRRRAATIQWLAVAAGLQYVLRMLINNIGGTMPYQFFWAA
;
A
#
# COMPACT_ATOMS: atom_id res chain seq x y z
N MET A 1 -8.55 15.22 -15.53
CA MET A 1 -7.51 14.67 -14.62
C MET A 1 -7.45 13.15 -14.66
N LEU A 2 -8.55 12.43 -14.38
CA LEU A 2 -8.58 10.95 -14.39
C LEU A 2 -8.16 10.37 -15.74
N CYS A 3 -8.67 10.90 -16.85
CA CYS A 3 -8.30 10.48 -18.21
C CYS A 3 -6.82 10.72 -18.53
N LEU A 4 -6.23 11.81 -18.04
CA LEU A 4 -4.80 12.09 -18.20
C LEU A 4 -3.94 11.14 -17.38
N LEU A 5 -4.33 10.86 -16.12
CA LEU A 5 -3.64 9.91 -15.25
C LEU A 5 -3.74 8.47 -15.77
N LEU A 6 -4.82 8.11 -16.47
CA LEU A 6 -5.02 6.77 -17.01
C LEU A 6 -4.46 6.63 -18.44
N ALA A 7 -4.59 7.64 -19.31
CA ALA A 7 -4.12 7.58 -20.70
C ALA A 7 -2.60 7.68 -20.81
N TYR A 8 -1.98 8.45 -19.93
CA TYR A 8 -0.53 8.70 -19.98
C TYR A 8 0.31 7.44 -19.69
N PRO A 9 0.07 6.67 -18.62
CA PRO A 9 0.79 5.42 -18.37
C PRO A 9 0.54 4.35 -19.42
N ALA A 10 -0.69 4.25 -19.97
CA ALA A 10 -1.00 3.27 -21.02
C ALA A 10 -0.21 3.55 -22.32
N ARG A 11 -0.10 4.81 -22.73
CA ARG A 11 0.73 5.21 -23.88
C ARG A 11 2.22 4.98 -23.61
N LEU A 12 2.70 5.28 -22.41
CA LEU A 12 4.09 5.01 -22.01
C LEU A 12 4.40 3.52 -21.95
N CYS A 13 3.45 2.65 -21.58
CA CYS A 13 3.61 1.19 -21.64
C CYS A 13 3.89 0.70 -23.08
N VAL A 14 3.22 1.30 -24.07
CA VAL A 14 3.41 0.95 -25.49
C VAL A 14 4.75 1.46 -26.01
N LEU A 15 5.11 2.71 -25.68
CA LEU A 15 6.35 3.35 -26.12
C LEU A 15 7.60 2.74 -25.44
N ALA A 16 7.54 2.46 -24.16
CA ALA A 16 8.66 1.91 -23.40
C ALA A 16 9.03 0.46 -23.80
N ARG A 17 8.11 -0.30 -24.40
CA ARG A 17 8.41 -1.64 -24.92
C ARG A 17 9.35 -1.66 -26.14
N ARG A 18 9.35 -0.56 -26.92
CA ARG A 18 10.21 -0.42 -28.12
C ARG A 18 11.58 0.17 -27.82
N GLN A 19 11.76 0.73 -26.62
CA GLN A 19 12.96 1.47 -26.22
C GLN A 19 13.63 0.73 -25.05
N GLY A 20 14.97 0.75 -25.00
CA GLY A 20 15.79 0.02 -24.03
C GLY A 20 15.53 0.42 -22.55
N ARG A 21 16.20 -0.24 -21.61
CA ARG A 21 16.07 -0.04 -20.15
C ARG A 21 16.18 1.42 -19.70
N SER A 22 16.92 2.26 -20.44
CA SER A 22 17.06 3.67 -20.14
C SER A 22 15.75 4.44 -20.30
N ALA A 23 15.03 4.22 -21.39
CA ALA A 23 13.74 4.87 -21.63
C ALA A 23 12.66 4.45 -20.63
N GLN A 24 12.67 3.19 -20.18
CA GLN A 24 11.75 2.75 -19.12
C GLN A 24 12.02 3.48 -17.79
N ARG A 25 13.29 3.76 -17.46
CA ARG A 25 13.65 4.53 -16.25
C ARG A 25 13.20 5.98 -16.34
N VAL A 26 13.38 6.60 -17.52
CA VAL A 26 12.90 7.97 -17.76
C VAL A 26 11.38 8.02 -17.66
N ALA A 27 10.67 7.10 -18.31
CA ALA A 27 9.21 7.03 -18.25
C ALA A 27 8.70 6.82 -16.80
N LEU A 28 9.35 5.96 -16.02
CA LEU A 28 9.03 5.79 -14.60
C LEU A 28 9.24 7.08 -13.82
N ALA A 29 10.38 7.77 -14.02
CA ALA A 29 10.68 9.02 -13.33
C ALA A 29 9.65 10.11 -13.68
N MET A 30 9.32 10.28 -14.95
CA MET A 30 8.29 11.24 -15.39
C MET A 30 6.93 10.93 -14.79
N SER A 31 6.52 9.65 -14.78
CA SER A 31 5.27 9.23 -14.14
C SER A 31 5.27 9.55 -12.65
N CYS A 32 6.37 9.30 -11.96
CA CYS A 32 6.51 9.63 -10.53
C CYS A 32 6.43 11.14 -10.28
N VAL A 33 7.03 11.99 -11.13
CA VAL A 33 6.92 13.45 -11.01
C VAL A 33 5.47 13.91 -11.18
N VAL A 34 4.75 13.38 -12.15
CA VAL A 34 3.32 13.70 -12.35
C VAL A 34 2.48 13.26 -11.14
N LEU A 35 2.70 12.05 -10.63
CA LEU A 35 2.00 11.55 -9.45
C LEU A 35 2.32 12.38 -8.20
N TRP A 36 3.59 12.72 -8.01
CA TRP A 36 4.01 13.61 -6.94
C TRP A 36 3.31 14.96 -7.02
N PHE A 37 3.28 15.58 -8.20
CA PHE A 37 2.64 16.89 -8.39
C PHE A 37 1.17 16.87 -7.94
N PHE A 38 0.38 15.91 -8.41
CA PHE A 38 -1.01 15.81 -8.00
C PHE A 38 -1.19 15.42 -6.52
N MET A 39 -0.31 14.61 -5.96
CA MET A 39 -0.35 14.27 -4.55
C MET A 39 0.06 15.46 -3.67
N ALA A 40 1.07 16.25 -4.07
CA ALA A 40 1.64 17.35 -3.31
C ALA A 40 0.79 18.63 -3.35
N MET A 41 0.18 18.91 -4.51
CA MET A 41 -0.52 20.20 -4.76
C MET A 41 -2.02 20.14 -4.45
N ARG A 42 -2.51 19.06 -3.83
CA ARG A 42 -3.91 18.92 -3.44
C ARG A 42 -4.30 19.86 -2.30
N ALA A 43 -5.56 20.30 -2.31
CA ALA A 43 -6.16 21.04 -1.20
C ALA A 43 -6.35 20.14 0.03
N GLN A 44 -6.57 20.76 1.19
CA GLN A 44 -6.84 20.05 2.46
C GLN A 44 -8.16 19.28 2.44
N THR A 45 -9.08 19.65 1.54
CA THR A 45 -10.36 18.98 1.30
C THR A 45 -10.22 17.68 0.50
N VAL A 46 -9.10 17.48 -0.19
CA VAL A 46 -8.82 16.29 -0.98
C VAL A 46 -8.14 15.24 -0.12
N GLY A 47 -8.87 14.17 0.15
CA GLY A 47 -8.47 13.12 1.07
C GLY A 47 -8.99 13.32 2.49
N VAL A 48 -9.44 12.23 3.11
CA VAL A 48 -10.11 12.27 4.43
C VAL A 48 -9.18 12.76 5.54
N ASP A 49 -7.91 12.36 5.51
CA ASP A 49 -6.94 12.61 6.58
C ASP A 49 -6.04 13.83 6.34
N THR A 50 -6.04 14.41 5.13
CA THR A 50 -5.14 15.52 4.76
C THR A 50 -5.28 16.71 5.73
N LYS A 51 -6.51 17.09 6.05
CA LYS A 51 -6.81 18.17 7.02
C LYS A 51 -6.24 17.94 8.42
N TYR A 52 -6.17 16.68 8.85
CA TYR A 52 -5.59 16.32 10.16
C TYR A 52 -4.07 16.50 10.17
N TYR A 53 -3.39 16.07 9.11
CA TYR A 53 -1.94 16.30 8.97
C TYR A 53 -1.59 17.78 8.96
N VAL A 54 -2.36 18.57 8.23
CA VAL A 54 -2.17 20.03 8.16
C VAL A 54 -2.41 20.69 9.52
N CYS A 55 -3.51 20.37 10.19
CA CYS A 55 -3.84 20.93 11.52
C CYS A 55 -2.75 20.58 12.55
N ILE A 56 -2.25 19.37 12.54
CA ILE A 56 -1.17 18.93 13.44
C ILE A 56 0.14 19.64 13.11
N TYR A 57 0.47 19.78 11.84
CA TYR A 57 1.68 20.46 11.40
C TYR A 57 1.76 21.91 11.94
N GLN A 58 0.64 22.63 11.95
CA GLN A 58 0.53 24.00 12.46
C GLN A 58 0.82 24.15 13.95
N GLN A 59 0.80 23.05 14.72
CA GLN A 59 1.10 23.05 16.15
C GLN A 59 2.61 22.94 16.44
N PHE A 60 3.38 22.35 15.52
CA PHE A 60 4.81 22.06 15.73
C PHE A 60 5.72 23.29 15.92
N PRO A 61 5.50 24.47 15.32
CA PRO A 61 6.31 25.65 15.59
C PRO A 61 6.37 26.02 17.08
N GLN A 62 5.26 25.83 17.80
CA GLN A 62 5.10 26.19 19.21
C GLN A 62 5.64 25.14 20.19
N ILE A 63 5.88 23.90 19.74
CA ILE A 63 6.38 22.81 20.57
C ILE A 63 7.88 22.96 20.76
N SER A 64 8.36 22.99 22.01
CA SER A 64 9.80 23.03 22.30
C SER A 64 10.46 21.68 21.94
N TRP A 65 11.78 21.69 21.72
CA TRP A 65 12.55 20.46 21.48
C TRP A 65 12.46 19.47 22.67
N LYS A 66 12.32 19.98 23.90
CA LYS A 66 12.19 19.15 25.11
C LYS A 66 10.85 18.41 25.14
N GLU A 67 9.83 19.02 24.59
CA GLU A 67 8.45 18.48 24.58
C GLU A 67 8.14 17.73 23.28
N LEU A 68 9.05 17.67 22.31
CA LEU A 68 8.77 17.11 20.98
C LEU A 68 8.11 15.72 21.00
N PHE A 69 8.52 14.87 21.93
CA PHE A 69 8.03 13.50 22.01
C PHE A 69 6.90 13.29 23.03
N THR A 70 6.62 14.29 23.87
CA THR A 70 5.62 14.23 24.94
C THR A 70 4.43 15.16 24.72
N ALA A 71 4.57 16.18 23.85
CA ALA A 71 3.50 17.13 23.57
C ALA A 71 2.24 16.42 23.05
N GLN A 72 1.10 16.82 23.59
CA GLN A 72 -0.21 16.38 23.13
C GLN A 72 -0.57 17.08 21.83
N LEU A 73 -1.04 16.34 20.85
CA LEU A 73 -1.36 16.81 19.50
C LEU A 73 -2.82 16.54 19.19
N TYR A 74 -3.53 17.57 18.78
CA TYR A 74 -4.95 17.50 18.51
C TYR A 74 -5.24 17.62 17.01
N PRO A 75 -5.95 16.66 16.38
CA PRO A 75 -6.17 16.64 14.94
C PRO A 75 -7.13 17.73 14.45
N THR A 76 -7.90 18.32 15.36
CA THR A 76 -8.74 19.52 15.10
C THR A 76 -8.93 20.30 16.39
N PRO A 77 -9.16 21.63 16.32
CA PRO A 77 -9.39 22.49 17.52
C PRO A 77 -10.60 22.07 18.35
N ARG A 78 -11.56 21.35 17.76
CA ARG A 78 -12.82 20.93 18.42
C ARG A 78 -12.81 19.49 18.92
N ARG A 79 -11.72 18.72 18.70
CA ARG A 79 -11.64 17.32 19.13
C ARG A 79 -10.80 17.19 20.39
N THR A 80 -11.37 16.53 21.38
CA THR A 80 -10.74 16.24 22.67
C THR A 80 -9.86 14.98 22.67
N TRP A 81 -9.86 14.18 21.58
CA TRP A 81 -9.00 13.02 21.50
C TRP A 81 -7.63 13.37 20.92
N GLU A 82 -6.61 12.88 21.58
CA GLU A 82 -5.22 13.05 21.24
C GLU A 82 -4.82 12.13 20.08
N LEU A 83 -4.00 12.64 19.17
CA LEU A 83 -3.39 11.82 18.13
C LEU A 83 -1.96 11.45 18.52
N ASP A 84 -1.75 10.17 18.79
CA ASP A 84 -0.42 9.61 19.02
C ASP A 84 0.35 9.55 17.68
N LEU A 85 1.41 10.37 17.59
CA LEU A 85 2.34 10.38 16.45
C LEU A 85 3.65 9.72 16.85
N GLU A 86 4.11 8.86 15.97
CA GLU A 86 5.38 8.16 16.11
C GLU A 86 6.58 9.14 16.03
N PRO A 87 7.70 8.83 16.71
CA PRO A 87 8.82 9.77 16.92
C PRO A 87 9.43 10.31 15.63
N GLY A 88 9.63 9.48 14.62
CA GLY A 88 10.20 9.90 13.33
C GLY A 88 9.29 10.87 12.59
N TYR A 89 7.98 10.66 12.67
CA TYR A 89 7.03 11.58 12.05
C TYR A 89 6.93 12.90 12.81
N ARG A 90 7.03 12.89 14.15
CA ARG A 90 7.14 14.11 14.97
C ARG A 90 8.38 14.91 14.59
N LEU A 91 9.54 14.25 14.48
CA LEU A 91 10.79 14.87 14.08
C LEU A 91 10.69 15.50 12.67
N LEU A 92 10.11 14.79 11.70
CA LEU A 92 9.89 15.32 10.35
C LEU A 92 9.06 16.60 10.38
N ASN A 93 7.92 16.60 11.11
CA ASN A 93 7.05 17.76 11.21
C ASN A 93 7.79 18.93 11.87
N LYS A 94 8.53 18.69 12.97
CA LYS A 94 9.27 19.74 13.68
C LYS A 94 10.32 20.38 12.80
N LEU A 95 11.15 19.58 12.12
CA LEU A 95 12.20 20.08 11.22
C LEU A 95 11.60 20.90 10.08
N LEU A 96 10.56 20.38 9.43
CA LEU A 96 9.90 21.11 8.35
C LEU A 96 9.27 22.41 8.82
N SER A 97 8.61 22.42 9.96
CA SER A 97 7.89 23.60 10.47
C SER A 97 8.81 24.78 10.83
N ILE A 98 10.08 24.54 11.11
CA ILE A 98 11.08 25.58 11.38
C ILE A 98 11.43 26.34 10.09
N TYR A 99 11.65 25.62 8.99
CA TYR A 99 12.15 26.20 7.73
C TYR A 99 11.02 26.51 6.74
N LEU A 100 9.90 25.84 6.84
CA LEU A 100 8.83 25.84 5.86
C LEU A 100 7.46 25.97 6.57
N PRO A 101 7.13 27.14 7.17
CA PRO A 101 5.99 27.29 8.07
C PRO A 101 4.61 27.15 7.40
N ALA A 102 4.51 27.31 6.07
CA ALA A 102 3.25 27.18 5.38
C ALA A 102 2.69 25.74 5.47
N PRO A 103 1.41 25.57 5.83
CA PRO A 103 0.82 24.24 6.10
C PRO A 103 0.89 23.24 4.92
N GLN A 104 0.95 23.75 3.69
CA GLN A 104 1.05 22.90 2.49
C GLN A 104 2.33 22.06 2.45
N TRP A 105 3.40 22.50 3.13
CA TRP A 105 4.69 21.81 3.06
C TRP A 105 4.68 20.41 3.64
N ILE A 106 3.83 20.12 4.62
CA ILE A 106 3.72 18.74 5.12
C ILE A 106 3.12 17.80 4.05
N THR A 107 2.18 18.31 3.25
CA THR A 107 1.59 17.55 2.14
C THR A 107 2.64 17.32 1.05
N VAL A 108 3.43 18.35 0.71
CA VAL A 108 4.54 18.26 -0.25
C VAL A 108 5.59 17.26 0.20
N ALA A 109 6.04 17.34 1.45
CA ALA A 109 7.08 16.46 2.01
C ALA A 109 6.62 15.00 2.10
N ASN A 110 5.42 14.75 2.62
CA ASN A 110 4.85 13.40 2.66
C ASN A 110 4.76 12.80 1.26
N SER A 111 4.27 13.57 0.30
CA SER A 111 4.15 13.13 -1.09
C SER A 111 5.51 12.86 -1.73
N ALA A 112 6.52 13.69 -1.44
CA ALA A 112 7.88 13.50 -1.94
C ALA A 112 8.50 12.20 -1.39
N LEU A 113 8.35 11.93 -0.09
CA LEU A 113 8.84 10.69 0.53
C LEU A 113 8.15 9.46 -0.04
N ILE A 114 6.82 9.47 -0.16
CA ILE A 114 6.04 8.35 -0.72
C ILE A 114 6.50 8.05 -2.15
N ILE A 115 6.52 9.06 -3.01
CA ILE A 115 6.85 8.86 -4.42
C ILE A 115 8.33 8.52 -4.63
N ALA A 116 9.25 9.08 -3.85
CA ALA A 116 10.67 8.72 -3.92
C ALA A 116 10.91 7.25 -3.51
N LEU A 117 10.25 6.78 -2.45
CA LEU A 117 10.30 5.38 -2.00
C LEU A 117 9.64 4.45 -3.03
N LEU A 118 8.49 4.83 -3.59
CA LEU A 118 7.81 4.11 -4.66
C LEU A 118 8.72 3.97 -5.89
N TYR A 119 9.31 5.07 -6.36
CA TYR A 119 10.27 5.07 -7.47
C TYR A 119 11.44 4.12 -7.21
N ARG A 120 12.06 4.21 -6.02
CA ARG A 120 13.17 3.34 -5.61
C ARG A 120 12.76 1.86 -5.62
N TRP A 121 11.59 1.55 -5.09
CA TRP A 121 11.06 0.20 -5.03
C TRP A 121 10.75 -0.36 -6.41
N LEU A 122 9.96 0.35 -7.23
CA LEU A 122 9.59 -0.08 -8.57
C LEU A 122 10.79 -0.23 -9.51
N ARG A 123 11.75 0.71 -9.43
CA ARG A 123 12.98 0.64 -10.24
C ARG A 123 13.80 -0.62 -9.96
N ARG A 124 13.78 -1.13 -8.73
CA ARG A 124 14.56 -2.32 -8.33
C ARG A 124 13.81 -3.61 -8.53
N GLU A 125 12.53 -3.61 -8.22
CA GLU A 125 11.75 -4.82 -8.01
C GLU A 125 10.78 -5.13 -9.16
N SER A 126 10.33 -4.14 -9.93
CA SER A 126 9.38 -4.36 -11.00
C SER A 126 10.08 -4.61 -12.34
N PRO A 127 9.78 -5.73 -13.03
CA PRO A 127 10.26 -5.97 -14.38
C PRO A 127 9.52 -5.13 -15.43
N ASN A 128 8.31 -4.66 -15.10
CA ASN A 128 7.50 -3.78 -15.95
C ASN A 128 6.94 -2.64 -15.08
N ALA A 129 7.78 -1.62 -14.88
CA ALA A 129 7.47 -0.49 -14.02
C ALA A 129 6.22 0.30 -14.47
N MET A 130 5.94 0.35 -15.77
CA MET A 130 4.76 1.04 -16.29
C MET A 130 3.46 0.30 -15.94
N LEU A 131 3.47 -1.03 -16.03
CA LEU A 131 2.34 -1.83 -15.55
C LEU A 131 2.17 -1.67 -14.04
N SER A 132 3.27 -1.61 -13.28
CA SER A 132 3.21 -1.34 -11.84
C SER A 132 2.60 0.02 -11.53
N ILE A 133 2.95 1.09 -12.25
CA ILE A 133 2.32 2.42 -12.10
C ILE A 133 0.83 2.35 -12.46
N TRP A 134 0.47 1.64 -13.53
CA TRP A 134 -0.94 1.43 -13.88
C TRP A 134 -1.70 0.75 -12.74
N LEU A 135 -1.16 -0.35 -12.19
CA LEU A 135 -1.76 -1.07 -11.06
C LEU A 135 -1.77 -0.22 -9.78
N TYR A 136 -0.73 0.59 -9.53
CA TYR A 136 -0.67 1.51 -8.39
C TYR A 136 -1.86 2.48 -8.38
N LEU A 137 -2.22 2.99 -9.56
CA LEU A 137 -3.38 3.86 -9.74
C LEU A 137 -4.70 3.06 -9.65
N THR A 138 -4.80 1.99 -10.45
CA THR A 138 -6.08 1.31 -10.68
C THR A 138 -6.49 0.36 -9.55
N LEU A 139 -5.57 -0.14 -8.74
CA LEU A 139 -5.91 -0.85 -7.50
C LEU A 139 -6.26 0.11 -6.34
N GLY A 140 -6.19 1.42 -6.56
CA GLY A 140 -6.54 2.43 -5.56
C GLY A 140 -5.47 2.64 -4.48
N VAL A 141 -4.25 2.13 -4.69
CA VAL A 141 -3.14 2.29 -3.73
C VAL A 141 -2.74 3.75 -3.63
N TYR A 142 -2.60 4.44 -4.76
CA TYR A 142 -2.27 5.86 -4.82
C TYR A 142 -3.25 6.74 -4.02
N GLN A 143 -4.55 6.53 -4.17
CA GLN A 143 -5.59 7.28 -3.46
C GLN A 143 -5.59 6.95 -1.97
N THR A 144 -5.34 5.69 -1.62
CA THR A 144 -5.20 5.28 -0.22
C THR A 144 -3.99 5.94 0.42
N GLU A 145 -2.84 5.98 -0.24
CA GLU A 145 -1.61 6.58 0.27
C GLU A 145 -1.70 8.11 0.41
N MET A 146 -2.55 8.78 -0.38
CA MET A 146 -2.89 10.20 -0.15
C MET A 146 -3.49 10.42 1.25
N ASN A 147 -4.24 9.45 1.76
CA ASN A 147 -4.90 9.56 3.07
C ASN A 147 -3.98 9.13 4.21
N VAL A 148 -3.41 7.94 4.12
CA VAL A 148 -2.65 7.32 5.22
C VAL A 148 -1.13 7.55 5.06
N ALA A 149 -0.71 8.80 4.85
CA ALA A 149 0.66 9.14 4.46
C ALA A 149 1.75 8.52 5.36
N ARG A 150 1.58 8.54 6.69
CA ARG A 150 2.53 7.93 7.65
C ARG A 150 2.67 6.43 7.41
N ASN A 151 1.55 5.75 7.27
CA ASN A 151 1.52 4.31 7.03
C ASN A 151 2.10 3.98 5.64
N ALA A 152 1.82 4.79 4.62
CA ALA A 152 2.37 4.64 3.28
C ALA A 152 3.90 4.72 3.27
N ILE A 153 4.47 5.73 3.94
CA ILE A 153 5.93 5.86 4.10
C ILE A 153 6.50 4.62 4.79
N ALA A 154 5.88 4.15 5.86
CA ALA A 154 6.33 2.99 6.63
C ALA A 154 6.26 1.69 5.80
N ILE A 155 5.19 1.47 5.03
CA ILE A 155 5.03 0.31 4.14
C ILE A 155 6.11 0.32 3.05
N LEU A 156 6.32 1.45 2.39
CA LEU A 156 7.31 1.57 1.32
C LEU A 156 8.75 1.46 1.83
N LEU A 157 9.04 1.94 3.04
CA LEU A 157 10.31 1.64 3.73
C LEU A 157 10.47 0.14 3.95
N GLY A 158 9.41 -0.54 4.41
CA GLY A 158 9.40 -2.01 4.56
C GLY A 158 9.67 -2.73 3.24
N TYR A 159 9.01 -2.35 2.15
CA TYR A 159 9.22 -2.98 0.84
C TYR A 159 10.63 -2.73 0.28
N THR A 160 11.15 -1.53 0.45
CA THR A 160 12.52 -1.24 0.02
C THR A 160 13.57 -1.96 0.87
N ALA A 161 13.24 -2.36 2.11
CA ALA A 161 14.12 -3.14 2.98
C ALA A 161 14.29 -4.59 2.52
N PHE A 162 13.36 -5.16 1.73
CA PHE A 162 13.49 -6.53 1.22
C PHE A 162 14.72 -6.76 0.35
N HIS A 163 15.30 -5.72 -0.18
CA HIS A 163 16.61 -5.79 -0.82
C HIS A 163 17.70 -6.37 0.12
N TRP A 164 17.71 -5.97 1.38
CA TRP A 164 18.64 -6.47 2.38
C TRP A 164 18.43 -7.94 2.73
N ILE A 165 17.21 -8.45 2.61
CA ILE A 165 16.92 -9.88 2.77
C ILE A 165 17.59 -10.68 1.65
N LYS A 166 17.52 -10.19 0.40
CA LYS A 166 18.17 -10.82 -0.77
C LYS A 166 19.69 -10.83 -0.62
N GLU A 167 20.25 -9.77 -0.05
CA GLU A 167 21.67 -9.65 0.23
C GLU A 167 22.12 -10.35 1.54
N ARG A 168 21.17 -10.95 2.29
CA ARG A 168 21.40 -11.59 3.60
C ARG A 168 22.01 -10.65 4.64
N LYS A 169 21.69 -9.35 4.57
CA LYS A 169 22.19 -8.31 5.47
C LYS A 169 21.15 -8.02 6.55
N LEU A 170 21.33 -8.61 7.74
CA LEU A 170 20.38 -8.48 8.84
C LEU A 170 20.35 -7.05 9.42
N ALA A 171 21.50 -6.49 9.77
CA ALA A 171 21.58 -5.20 10.45
C ALA A 171 20.95 -4.05 9.65
N PRO A 172 21.28 -3.81 8.35
CA PRO A 172 20.63 -2.76 7.59
C PRO A 172 19.13 -3.02 7.37
N TYR A 173 18.68 -4.29 7.30
CA TYR A 173 17.26 -4.61 7.29
C TYR A 173 16.56 -4.09 8.54
N PHE A 174 17.06 -4.47 9.73
CA PHE A 174 16.46 -4.08 11.01
C PHE A 174 16.49 -2.57 11.21
N LEU A 175 17.60 -1.91 10.89
CA LEU A 175 17.68 -0.44 10.96
C LEU A 175 16.63 0.23 10.09
N GLN A 176 16.43 -0.26 8.88
CA GLN A 176 15.42 0.31 7.97
C GLN A 176 14.00 0.02 8.45
N ILE A 177 13.73 -1.16 9.06
CA ILE A 177 12.42 -1.43 9.65
C ILE A 177 12.19 -0.59 10.92
N LEU A 178 13.20 -0.38 11.76
CA LEU A 178 13.09 0.55 12.90
C LEU A 178 12.78 1.97 12.43
N MET A 179 13.42 2.43 11.35
CA MET A 179 13.06 3.69 10.71
C MET A 179 11.60 3.67 10.23
N ALA A 180 11.11 2.60 9.61
CA ALA A 180 9.71 2.47 9.21
C ALA A 180 8.76 2.54 10.42
N VAL A 181 9.07 1.85 11.52
CA VAL A 181 8.30 1.88 12.78
C VAL A 181 8.25 3.28 13.38
N SER A 182 9.33 4.07 13.24
CA SER A 182 9.35 5.47 13.69
C SER A 182 8.40 6.40 12.92
N PHE A 183 7.94 5.99 11.74
CA PHE A 183 6.89 6.69 10.98
C PHE A 183 5.50 6.10 11.25
N HIS A 184 5.40 4.77 11.42
CA HIS A 184 4.14 4.13 11.77
C HIS A 184 4.36 2.77 12.43
N LYS A 185 3.81 2.60 13.64
CA LYS A 185 4.00 1.42 14.49
C LYS A 185 3.60 0.09 13.84
N SER A 186 2.65 0.09 12.90
CA SER A 186 2.24 -1.13 12.17
C SER A 186 3.39 -1.77 11.39
N ALA A 187 4.44 -1.02 11.04
CA ALA A 187 5.61 -1.55 10.34
C ALA A 187 6.42 -2.58 11.15
N VAL A 188 6.15 -2.73 12.45
CA VAL A 188 6.75 -3.79 13.29
C VAL A 188 6.48 -5.19 12.71
N VAL A 189 5.37 -5.36 11.98
CA VAL A 189 5.01 -6.61 11.30
C VAL A 189 6.05 -7.04 10.27
N PHE A 190 6.82 -6.10 9.72
CA PHE A 190 7.90 -6.44 8.80
C PHE A 190 9.11 -7.10 9.48
N LEU A 191 9.32 -6.93 10.81
CA LEU A 191 10.48 -7.51 11.49
C LEU A 191 10.64 -9.02 11.27
N PRO A 192 9.65 -9.89 11.51
CA PRO A 192 9.80 -11.34 11.34
C PRO A 192 9.93 -11.76 9.87
N LEU A 193 9.64 -10.88 8.91
CA LEU A 193 9.66 -11.23 7.50
C LEU A 193 11.06 -11.56 6.99
N TYR A 194 12.12 -11.08 7.65
CA TYR A 194 13.49 -11.44 7.31
C TYR A 194 13.69 -12.96 7.21
N TRP A 195 13.07 -13.71 8.09
CA TRP A 195 13.18 -15.18 8.13
C TRP A 195 12.06 -15.87 7.36
N LEU A 196 10.85 -15.32 7.35
CA LEU A 196 9.67 -15.95 6.77
C LEU A 196 9.65 -15.93 5.25
N VAL A 197 10.03 -14.82 4.62
CA VAL A 197 9.92 -14.66 3.16
C VAL A 197 10.91 -15.52 2.37
N ASN A 198 12.01 -15.96 2.98
CA ASN A 198 13.02 -16.81 2.33
C ASN A 198 12.71 -18.33 2.41
N ARG A 199 11.58 -18.70 3.01
CA ARG A 199 11.11 -20.09 3.01
C ARG A 199 10.62 -20.49 1.63
N ARG A 200 10.57 -21.83 1.37
CA ARG A 200 10.05 -22.38 0.11
C ARG A 200 8.53 -22.29 0.07
N TRP A 201 8.02 -21.18 -0.44
CA TRP A 201 6.58 -20.97 -0.62
C TRP A 201 6.14 -21.45 -2.00
N LYS A 202 4.99 -22.16 -2.06
CA LYS A 202 4.39 -22.64 -3.30
C LYS A 202 3.09 -21.87 -3.56
N TYR A 203 2.68 -21.74 -4.82
CA TYR A 203 1.40 -21.08 -5.16
C TYR A 203 0.21 -21.81 -4.51
N ARG A 204 0.30 -23.12 -4.27
CA ARG A 204 -0.72 -23.90 -3.54
C ARG A 204 -0.88 -23.45 -2.10
N HIS A 205 0.18 -23.00 -1.44
CA HIS A 205 0.06 -22.42 -0.09
C HIS A 205 -0.76 -21.15 -0.11
N VAL A 206 -0.61 -20.29 -1.16
CA VAL A 206 -1.45 -19.09 -1.34
C VAL A 206 -2.92 -19.49 -1.38
N LEU A 207 -3.26 -20.49 -2.20
CA LEU A 207 -4.63 -20.97 -2.32
C LEU A 207 -5.18 -21.53 -1.01
N TYR A 208 -4.47 -22.51 -0.41
CA TYR A 208 -4.97 -23.20 0.80
C TYR A 208 -5.05 -22.28 2.01
N CYS A 209 -4.05 -21.41 2.23
CA CYS A 209 -4.09 -20.47 3.34
C CYS A 209 -5.19 -19.42 3.17
N THR A 210 -5.41 -18.95 1.93
CA THR A 210 -6.52 -18.01 1.65
C THR A 210 -7.88 -18.67 1.87
N MET A 211 -8.09 -19.91 1.39
CA MET A 211 -9.33 -20.65 1.62
C MET A 211 -9.57 -20.90 3.11
N ALA A 212 -8.56 -21.37 3.84
CA ALA A 212 -8.66 -21.57 5.28
C ALA A 212 -8.99 -20.25 6.02
N ALA A 213 -8.34 -19.15 5.62
CA ALA A 213 -8.61 -17.83 6.18
C ALA A 213 -10.03 -17.32 5.88
N CYS A 214 -10.58 -17.60 4.69
CA CYS A 214 -11.97 -17.29 4.37
C CYS A 214 -12.95 -18.09 5.23
N ILE A 215 -12.71 -19.39 5.42
CA ILE A 215 -13.55 -20.26 6.29
C ILE A 215 -13.48 -19.75 7.74
N LEU A 216 -12.28 -19.49 8.26
CA LEU A 216 -12.08 -18.96 9.61
C LEU A 216 -12.73 -17.59 9.78
N GLY A 217 -12.60 -16.71 8.79
CA GLY A 217 -13.24 -15.39 8.78
C GLY A 217 -14.74 -15.49 8.79
N ALA A 218 -15.33 -16.37 7.98
CA ALA A 218 -16.79 -16.59 7.96
C ALA A 218 -17.31 -17.22 9.28
N ALA A 219 -16.52 -18.10 9.90
CA ALA A 219 -16.86 -18.71 11.20
C ALA A 219 -16.62 -17.78 12.39
N TYR A 220 -15.78 -16.75 12.21
CA TYR A 220 -15.33 -15.85 13.30
C TYR A 220 -16.50 -15.22 14.10
N PRO A 221 -17.58 -14.67 13.51
CA PRO A 221 -18.66 -14.06 14.28
C PRO A 221 -19.32 -15.03 15.28
N VAL A 222 -19.41 -16.32 14.91
CA VAL A 222 -19.99 -17.37 15.78
C VAL A 222 -19.06 -17.66 16.97
N VAL A 223 -17.75 -17.70 16.72
CA VAL A 223 -16.73 -18.00 17.74
C VAL A 223 -16.43 -16.78 18.60
N ALA A 224 -16.40 -15.59 18.00
CA ALA A 224 -16.02 -14.34 18.68
C ALA A 224 -16.94 -13.99 19.84
N GLY A 225 -18.26 -14.24 19.71
CA GLY A 225 -19.22 -14.03 20.79
C GLY A 225 -18.94 -14.90 22.01
N ARG A 226 -18.53 -16.16 21.79
CA ARG A 226 -18.17 -17.07 22.87
C ARG A 226 -16.81 -16.71 23.51
N VAL A 227 -15.81 -16.36 22.70
CA VAL A 227 -14.48 -15.98 23.16
C VAL A 227 -14.49 -14.64 23.87
N ALA A 228 -15.27 -13.67 23.40
CA ALA A 228 -15.36 -12.36 24.02
C ALA A 228 -15.88 -12.43 25.47
N ASN A 229 -16.78 -13.38 25.76
CA ASN A 229 -17.30 -13.58 27.11
C ASN A 229 -16.27 -14.17 28.09
N LEU A 230 -15.17 -14.71 27.57
CA LEU A 230 -14.07 -15.28 28.37
C LEU A 230 -12.91 -14.27 28.55
N LEU A 231 -12.94 -13.13 27.86
CA LEU A 231 -11.85 -12.15 27.87
C LEU A 231 -12.18 -10.92 28.72
N PRO A 232 -11.17 -10.27 29.33
CA PRO A 232 -11.33 -8.96 29.95
C PRO A 232 -11.90 -7.96 28.92
N TYR A 233 -12.78 -7.04 29.39
CA TYR A 233 -13.47 -6.06 28.55
C TYR A 233 -12.55 -5.28 27.59
N ALA A 234 -11.35 -4.94 28.05
CA ALA A 234 -10.34 -4.25 27.24
C ALA A 234 -9.93 -5.01 25.98
N LEU A 235 -9.94 -6.36 26.02
CA LEU A 235 -9.65 -7.23 24.89
C LEU A 235 -10.93 -7.61 24.11
N ALA A 236 -12.03 -7.86 24.82
CA ALA A 236 -13.30 -8.26 24.24
C ALA A 236 -13.80 -7.27 23.16
N LYS A 237 -13.59 -5.97 23.36
CA LYS A 237 -13.97 -4.92 22.39
C LYS A 237 -13.35 -5.06 20.98
N TYR A 238 -12.17 -5.69 20.88
CA TYR A 238 -11.52 -5.93 19.59
C TYR A 238 -12.12 -7.12 18.84
N PHE A 239 -12.74 -8.04 19.58
CA PHE A 239 -13.41 -9.23 19.04
C PHE A 239 -14.86 -8.94 18.67
N THR A 240 -15.54 -8.05 19.37
CA THR A 240 -16.98 -7.75 19.18
C THR A 240 -17.25 -6.68 18.11
N LYS A 241 -16.27 -5.83 17.74
CA LYS A 241 -16.42 -4.87 16.65
C LYS A 241 -16.31 -5.55 15.28
N SER A 242 -17.33 -6.28 14.91
CA SER A 242 -17.46 -6.98 13.63
C SER A 242 -18.24 -6.17 12.60
N ASN A 243 -17.70 -5.04 12.13
CA ASN A 243 -18.23 -4.39 10.94
C ASN A 243 -17.14 -4.41 9.86
N SER A 244 -17.00 -5.58 9.21
CA SER A 244 -16.25 -5.66 7.96
C SER A 244 -16.93 -4.76 6.93
N ARG A 245 -16.19 -3.77 6.42
CA ARG A 245 -16.73 -2.92 5.36
C ARG A 245 -16.80 -3.76 4.08
N MET A 246 -17.94 -3.81 3.44
CA MET A 246 -18.15 -4.52 2.17
C MET A 246 -17.10 -4.13 1.12
N GLU A 247 -16.66 -2.88 1.12
CA GLU A 247 -15.60 -2.41 0.24
C GLU A 247 -14.29 -3.20 0.42
N SER A 248 -13.84 -3.44 1.64
CA SER A 248 -12.57 -4.17 1.87
C SER A 248 -12.67 -5.65 1.50
N ILE A 249 -13.85 -6.26 1.64
CA ILE A 249 -14.14 -7.62 1.17
C ILE A 249 -14.07 -7.67 -0.36
N ALA A 250 -14.72 -6.73 -1.04
CA ALA A 250 -14.72 -6.64 -2.50
C ALA A 250 -13.30 -6.43 -3.06
N VAL A 251 -12.48 -5.60 -2.40
CA VAL A 251 -11.07 -5.40 -2.76
C VAL A 251 -10.28 -6.70 -2.63
N GLY A 252 -10.42 -7.42 -1.52
CA GLY A 252 -9.74 -8.69 -1.29
C GLY A 252 -10.14 -9.76 -2.31
N ALA A 253 -11.43 -9.88 -2.60
CA ALA A 253 -11.95 -10.79 -3.63
C ALA A 253 -11.39 -10.44 -5.02
N PHE A 254 -11.35 -9.15 -5.37
CA PHE A 254 -10.79 -8.71 -6.63
C PHE A 254 -9.28 -9.02 -6.74
N TYR A 255 -8.51 -8.80 -5.68
CA TYR A 255 -7.09 -9.16 -5.66
C TYR A 255 -6.89 -10.67 -5.83
N ALA A 256 -7.70 -11.49 -5.16
CA ALA A 256 -7.68 -12.94 -5.32
C ALA A 256 -8.00 -13.36 -6.77
N LEU A 257 -8.99 -12.73 -7.39
CA LEU A 257 -9.36 -12.99 -8.79
C LEU A 257 -8.22 -12.62 -9.75
N LEU A 258 -7.53 -11.49 -9.55
CA LEU A 258 -6.39 -11.10 -10.38
C LEU A 258 -5.24 -12.12 -10.29
N VAL A 259 -4.90 -12.54 -9.07
CA VAL A 259 -3.85 -13.54 -8.84
C VAL A 259 -4.25 -14.89 -9.45
N ALA A 260 -5.47 -15.35 -9.20
CA ALA A 260 -6.01 -16.59 -9.76
C ALA A 260 -6.04 -16.55 -11.30
N PHE A 261 -6.45 -15.43 -11.90
CA PHE A 261 -6.44 -15.25 -13.35
C PHE A 261 -5.05 -15.38 -13.95
N VAL A 262 -4.04 -14.74 -13.35
CA VAL A 262 -2.66 -14.85 -13.86
C VAL A 262 -2.14 -16.28 -13.69
N LEU A 263 -2.36 -16.93 -12.54
CA LEU A 263 -1.99 -18.33 -12.30
C LEU A 263 -2.67 -19.28 -13.30
N TYR A 264 -3.95 -19.06 -13.60
CA TYR A 264 -4.69 -19.85 -14.61
C TYR A 264 -4.07 -19.74 -16.03
N LYS A 265 -3.48 -18.57 -16.35
CA LYS A 265 -2.79 -18.37 -17.62
C LYS A 265 -1.36 -18.95 -17.66
N MET A 266 -0.83 -19.39 -16.52
CA MET A 266 0.50 -20.01 -16.43
C MET A 266 0.43 -21.53 -16.59
N THR A 267 1.47 -22.12 -17.19
CA THR A 267 1.64 -23.56 -17.21
C THR A 267 2.21 -24.07 -15.86
N PRO A 268 2.09 -25.37 -15.55
CA PRO A 268 2.68 -25.92 -14.33
C PRO A 268 4.20 -25.68 -14.21
N GLU A 269 4.93 -25.67 -15.32
CA GLU A 269 6.37 -25.38 -15.36
C GLU A 269 6.66 -23.92 -15.04
N GLU A 270 5.86 -22.99 -15.60
CA GLU A 270 5.95 -21.57 -15.32
C GLU A 270 5.63 -21.28 -13.84
N CYS A 271 4.65 -21.96 -13.25
CA CYS A 271 4.36 -21.89 -11.83
C CYS A 271 5.52 -22.39 -10.95
N LYS A 272 6.16 -23.51 -11.32
CA LYS A 272 7.35 -24.01 -10.60
C LYS A 272 8.52 -23.02 -10.68
N LYS A 273 8.68 -22.35 -11.82
CA LYS A 273 9.69 -21.30 -11.99
C LYS A 273 9.41 -20.10 -11.09
N LEU A 274 8.15 -19.66 -10.98
CA LEU A 274 7.71 -18.62 -10.03
C LEU A 274 8.06 -19.02 -8.60
N GLU A 275 7.71 -20.24 -8.16
CA GLU A 275 7.99 -20.75 -6.81
C GLU A 275 9.49 -20.72 -6.46
N SER A 276 10.35 -21.02 -7.44
CA SER A 276 11.79 -21.04 -7.23
C SER A 276 12.43 -19.65 -7.22
N LYS A 277 11.88 -18.71 -7.98
CA LYS A 277 12.50 -17.40 -8.23
C LYS A 277 11.90 -16.26 -7.40
N ASP A 278 10.63 -16.37 -6.98
CA ASP A 278 9.95 -15.32 -6.22
C ASP A 278 9.13 -15.85 -5.00
N PRO A 279 9.77 -16.62 -4.09
CA PRO A 279 9.08 -17.11 -2.89
C PRO A 279 8.62 -15.96 -1.99
N GLN A 280 9.31 -14.80 -2.01
CA GLN A 280 8.93 -13.61 -1.26
C GLN A 280 7.58 -13.05 -1.72
N GLY A 281 7.41 -12.94 -3.05
CA GLY A 281 6.16 -12.47 -3.63
C GLY A 281 4.99 -13.40 -3.30
N LEU A 282 5.20 -14.70 -3.37
CA LEU A 282 4.20 -15.69 -3.01
C LEU A 282 3.80 -15.58 -1.53
N PHE A 283 4.77 -15.42 -0.60
CA PHE A 283 4.48 -15.25 0.81
C PHE A 283 3.65 -13.98 1.09
N LEU A 284 4.06 -12.85 0.53
CA LEU A 284 3.38 -11.57 0.77
C LEU A 284 1.95 -11.57 0.18
N THR A 285 1.77 -12.25 -0.95
CA THR A 285 0.44 -12.44 -1.53
C THR A 285 -0.43 -13.34 -0.65
N MET A 286 0.12 -14.44 -0.17
CA MET A 286 -0.56 -15.32 0.78
C MET A 286 -0.99 -14.55 2.02
N ALA A 287 -0.09 -13.75 2.61
CA ALA A 287 -0.40 -12.92 3.75
C ALA A 287 -1.52 -11.91 3.46
N ALA A 288 -1.44 -11.19 2.32
CA ALA A 288 -2.46 -10.24 1.91
C ALA A 288 -3.83 -10.90 1.74
N LEU A 289 -3.91 -11.94 0.92
CA LEU A 289 -5.18 -12.60 0.59
C LEU A 289 -5.77 -13.32 1.80
N SER A 290 -4.95 -13.96 2.64
CA SER A 290 -5.41 -14.58 3.87
C SER A 290 -5.98 -13.55 4.86
N LEU A 291 -5.33 -12.39 5.01
CA LEU A 291 -5.85 -11.31 5.85
C LEU A 291 -7.15 -10.71 5.30
N TYR A 292 -7.29 -10.59 3.98
CA TYR A 292 -8.57 -10.21 3.36
C TYR A 292 -9.63 -11.29 3.55
N GLY A 293 -9.26 -12.58 3.54
CA GLY A 293 -10.17 -13.69 3.87
C GLY A 293 -10.66 -13.61 5.32
N LEU A 294 -9.76 -13.39 6.27
CA LEU A 294 -10.13 -13.19 7.68
C LEU A 294 -11.02 -11.97 7.90
N ASN A 295 -10.95 -10.96 7.03
CA ASN A 295 -11.79 -9.76 7.10
C ASN A 295 -13.29 -10.06 6.87
N LEU A 296 -13.66 -11.25 6.44
CA LEU A 296 -15.09 -11.64 6.37
C LEU A 296 -15.79 -11.54 7.73
N GLY A 297 -15.05 -11.73 8.82
CA GLY A 297 -15.58 -11.60 10.17
C GLY A 297 -14.76 -10.70 11.09
N LEU A 298 -13.48 -10.53 10.83
CA LEU A 298 -12.55 -9.74 11.64
C LEU A 298 -12.15 -8.45 10.93
N ALA A 299 -12.88 -7.37 11.16
CA ALA A 299 -12.68 -6.08 10.47
C ALA A 299 -11.25 -5.50 10.61
N SER A 300 -10.56 -5.78 11.71
CA SER A 300 -9.16 -5.36 11.89
C SER A 300 -8.18 -6.03 10.93
N ALA A 301 -8.52 -7.21 10.39
CA ALA A 301 -7.68 -7.92 9.43
C ALA A 301 -7.50 -7.13 8.11
N ALA A 302 -8.49 -6.33 7.69
CA ALA A 302 -8.36 -5.47 6.52
C ALA A 302 -7.23 -4.43 6.67
N ARG A 303 -7.04 -3.89 7.88
CA ARG A 303 -5.96 -2.93 8.16
C ARG A 303 -4.59 -3.60 8.03
N MET A 304 -4.48 -4.85 8.47
CA MET A 304 -3.26 -5.64 8.32
C MET A 304 -3.05 -6.06 6.87
N ALA A 305 -4.11 -6.42 6.15
CA ALA A 305 -4.05 -6.72 4.71
C ALA A 305 -3.53 -5.55 3.89
N ALA A 306 -3.86 -4.31 4.27
CA ALA A 306 -3.38 -3.09 3.64
C ALA A 306 -1.84 -2.92 3.71
N LEU A 307 -1.15 -3.61 4.64
CA LEU A 307 0.31 -3.63 4.71
C LEU A 307 0.94 -4.49 3.62
N PHE A 308 0.22 -5.49 3.11
CA PHE A 308 0.74 -6.47 2.14
C PHE A 308 0.11 -6.34 0.75
N GLY A 309 -1.13 -5.85 0.69
CA GLY A 309 -1.89 -5.71 -0.57
C GLY A 309 -1.17 -4.90 -1.66
N PRO A 310 -0.53 -3.76 -1.34
CA PRO A 310 0.20 -2.98 -2.34
C PRO A 310 1.34 -3.73 -3.03
N TYR A 311 1.85 -4.83 -2.44
CA TYR A 311 2.88 -5.64 -3.08
C TYR A 311 2.43 -6.25 -4.42
N LEU A 312 1.12 -6.41 -4.63
CA LEU A 312 0.55 -6.91 -5.89
C LEU A 312 0.94 -6.07 -7.10
N ILE A 313 1.23 -4.78 -6.93
CA ILE A 313 1.68 -3.91 -8.04
C ILE A 313 3.04 -4.33 -8.63
N VAL A 314 3.83 -5.06 -7.87
CA VAL A 314 5.12 -5.64 -8.30
C VAL A 314 4.98 -7.12 -8.61
N LEU A 315 4.23 -7.87 -7.82
CA LEU A 315 4.08 -9.30 -8.01
C LEU A 315 3.41 -9.65 -9.34
N LEU A 316 2.28 -8.99 -9.69
CA LEU A 316 1.57 -9.30 -10.94
C LEU A 316 2.46 -9.10 -12.17
N PRO A 317 3.20 -7.98 -12.33
CA PRO A 317 4.20 -7.87 -13.39
C PRO A 317 5.26 -8.97 -13.38
N ARG A 318 5.73 -9.41 -12.21
CA ARG A 318 6.71 -10.51 -12.10
C ARG A 318 6.14 -11.85 -12.55
N MET A 319 4.93 -12.20 -12.13
CA MET A 319 4.25 -13.41 -12.57
C MET A 319 4.14 -13.46 -14.10
N LEU A 320 3.82 -12.34 -14.74
CA LEU A 320 3.70 -12.22 -16.18
C LEU A 320 5.02 -12.45 -16.93
N GLU A 321 6.17 -12.13 -16.32
CA GLU A 321 7.50 -12.43 -16.93
C GLU A 321 7.77 -13.94 -17.04
N TYR A 322 7.18 -14.75 -16.18
CA TYR A 322 7.34 -16.21 -16.24
C TYR A 322 6.49 -16.86 -17.33
N ILE A 323 5.51 -16.16 -17.93
CA ILE A 323 4.74 -16.66 -19.08
C ILE A 323 5.64 -16.66 -20.31
N ASN A 324 6.05 -17.84 -20.78
CA ASN A 324 7.01 -17.99 -21.88
C ASN A 324 6.44 -17.53 -23.23
N CYS A 325 5.15 -17.81 -23.50
CA CYS A 325 4.50 -17.45 -24.76
C CYS A 325 4.23 -15.93 -24.85
N PRO A 326 4.85 -15.17 -25.79
CA PRO A 326 4.69 -13.71 -25.86
C PRO A 326 3.26 -13.29 -26.16
N ARG A 327 2.51 -14.03 -26.97
CA ARG A 327 1.10 -13.73 -27.30
C ARG A 327 0.22 -13.90 -26.07
N ARG A 328 0.36 -15.03 -25.34
CA ARG A 328 -0.37 -15.30 -24.11
C ARG A 328 -0.05 -14.25 -23.04
N ARG A 329 1.23 -13.90 -22.85
CA ARG A 329 1.67 -12.84 -21.93
C ARG A 329 1.05 -11.49 -22.27
N ALA A 330 1.09 -11.09 -23.55
CA ALA A 330 0.52 -9.82 -23.99
C ALA A 330 -1.00 -9.74 -23.76
N ALA A 331 -1.73 -10.80 -24.12
CA ALA A 331 -3.16 -10.89 -23.88
C ALA A 331 -3.49 -10.85 -22.39
N THR A 332 -2.73 -11.54 -21.53
CA THR A 332 -2.92 -11.53 -20.08
C THR A 332 -2.69 -10.14 -19.49
N ILE A 333 -1.67 -9.40 -19.96
CA ILE A 333 -1.43 -8.01 -19.55
C ILE A 333 -2.62 -7.11 -19.93
N GLN A 334 -3.14 -7.24 -21.16
CA GLN A 334 -4.27 -6.44 -21.61
C GLN A 334 -5.50 -6.67 -20.76
N TRP A 335 -5.90 -7.92 -20.55
CA TRP A 335 -7.05 -8.26 -19.71
C TRP A 335 -6.90 -7.80 -18.26
N LEU A 336 -5.72 -7.99 -17.68
CA LEU A 336 -5.40 -7.52 -16.33
C LEU A 336 -5.50 -5.99 -16.23
N ALA A 337 -4.97 -5.27 -17.21
CA ALA A 337 -5.01 -3.81 -17.25
C ALA A 337 -6.45 -3.29 -17.41
N VAL A 338 -7.25 -3.93 -18.27
CA VAL A 338 -8.67 -3.58 -18.46
C VAL A 338 -9.48 -3.86 -17.22
N ALA A 339 -9.34 -5.06 -16.61
CA ALA A 339 -10.06 -5.43 -15.40
C ALA A 339 -9.74 -4.49 -14.23
N ALA A 340 -8.45 -4.16 -14.03
CA ALA A 340 -8.03 -3.22 -13.00
C ALA A 340 -8.56 -1.79 -13.26
N GLY A 341 -8.54 -1.34 -14.52
CA GLY A 341 -9.10 -0.04 -14.92
C GLY A 341 -10.61 0.06 -14.70
N LEU A 342 -11.35 -0.98 -15.09
CA LEU A 342 -12.80 -1.03 -14.88
C LEU A 342 -13.17 -1.02 -13.39
N GLN A 343 -12.51 -1.86 -12.61
CA GLN A 343 -12.69 -1.89 -11.15
C GLN A 343 -12.41 -0.52 -10.51
N TYR A 344 -11.36 0.17 -10.96
CA TYR A 344 -11.03 1.50 -10.48
C TYR A 344 -12.16 2.50 -10.75
N VAL A 345 -12.67 2.54 -11.99
CA VAL A 345 -13.79 3.42 -12.35
C VAL A 345 -15.00 3.14 -11.49
N LEU A 346 -15.38 1.86 -11.34
CA LEU A 346 -16.51 1.46 -10.50
C LEU A 346 -16.33 1.91 -9.04
N ARG A 347 -15.14 1.68 -8.45
CA ARG A 347 -14.88 2.10 -7.07
C ARG A 347 -14.84 3.61 -6.89
N MET A 348 -14.34 4.37 -7.86
CA MET A 348 -14.37 5.83 -7.81
C MET A 348 -15.79 6.37 -7.88
N LEU A 349 -16.65 5.77 -8.72
CA LEU A 349 -18.06 6.19 -8.86
C LEU A 349 -18.89 5.84 -7.61
N ILE A 350 -18.67 4.66 -7.03
CA ILE A 350 -19.49 4.17 -5.90
C ILE A 350 -18.99 4.71 -4.56
N ASN A 351 -17.67 4.66 -4.31
CA ASN A 351 -17.10 4.87 -2.97
C ASN A 351 -16.21 6.11 -2.87
N ASN A 352 -15.89 6.79 -4.00
CA ASN A 352 -14.94 7.91 -4.00
C ASN A 352 -13.68 7.58 -3.18
N ILE A 353 -12.86 6.64 -3.67
CA ILE A 353 -11.71 6.08 -2.95
C ILE A 353 -10.92 7.16 -2.21
N GLY A 354 -10.89 7.06 -0.88
CA GLY A 354 -10.15 7.98 -0.03
C GLY A 354 -10.68 9.42 -0.01
N GLY A 355 -11.89 9.71 -0.54
CA GLY A 355 -12.41 11.07 -0.59
C GLY A 355 -11.57 12.00 -1.48
N THR A 356 -11.04 11.47 -2.59
CA THR A 356 -10.13 12.21 -3.47
C THR A 356 -10.83 12.99 -4.58
N MET A 357 -12.15 12.86 -4.67
CA MET A 357 -12.98 13.58 -5.63
C MET A 357 -14.05 14.41 -4.90
N PRO A 358 -14.43 15.61 -5.36
CA PRO A 358 -13.77 16.37 -6.46
C PRO A 358 -12.34 16.77 -6.09
N TYR A 359 -11.42 16.66 -7.04
CA TYR A 359 -10.05 17.09 -6.80
C TYR A 359 -9.95 18.61 -6.92
N GLN A 360 -9.28 19.25 -5.95
CA GLN A 360 -8.99 20.67 -5.93
C GLN A 360 -7.51 20.90 -5.64
N PHE A 361 -6.92 21.89 -6.30
CA PHE A 361 -5.58 22.38 -5.95
C PHE A 361 -5.64 23.27 -4.70
N PHE A 362 -4.56 23.29 -3.91
CA PHE A 362 -4.53 24.06 -2.67
C PHE A 362 -4.68 25.57 -2.87
N TRP A 363 -4.35 26.11 -4.05
CA TRP A 363 -4.54 27.51 -4.41
C TRP A 363 -5.94 27.85 -4.95
N ALA A 364 -6.78 26.85 -5.15
CA ALA A 364 -8.15 26.99 -5.64
C ALA A 364 -9.20 26.62 -4.57
N ALA A 365 -8.75 26.40 -3.33
CA ALA A 365 -9.58 25.96 -2.20
C ALA A 365 -9.90 27.11 -1.25
#